data_a53f13e7eefebffc5a1c188c84fa952d
#
_entry.id   a53f13e7eefebffc5a1c188c84fa952d
#
_cell.length_a   1.000
_cell.length_b   1.000
_cell.length_c   1.000
_cell.angle_alpha   90.00
_cell.angle_beta   90.00
_cell.angle_gamma   90.00
#
_symmetry.space_group_name_H-M   'P 1'
#
loop_
_entity.id
_entity.type
_entity.pdbx_description
1 polymer ?
#
loop_
_entity_poly.entity_id
_entity_poly.type
_entity_poly.pdbx_seq_one_letter_code
_entity_poly.pdbx_strand_id
1 'polypeptide(L)'
;MRSFRKSDIKTINNYIEEDQEDKHMDYKHSGVDIEAGYKSVELMKEYVKGTMRPEVLGGLGGFSGAFSLDKIKEMEEPVLLSGTDGCGTKVKLAFLLDKHDTIGIDAVAMCVNDVACAGGEPLFFLDYIACGKNYPEKIATIVSGVAEGCKQSGCALIGGE
;
A
#
# COMPACT_ATOMS: atom_id res chain seq x y z
N MET A 1 36.87 -30.05 -2.26
CA MET A 1 36.50 -29.37 -3.51
C MET A 1 35.96 -30.41 -4.48
N ARG A 2 34.66 -30.48 -4.73
CA ARG A 2 34.09 -31.37 -5.77
C ARG A 2 34.27 -30.68 -7.14
N SER A 3 35.02 -31.34 -8.04
CA SER A 3 35.13 -30.84 -9.42
C SER A 3 33.82 -31.10 -10.17
N PHE A 4 33.28 -30.10 -10.81
CA PHE A 4 32.14 -30.23 -11.74
C PHE A 4 32.53 -31.13 -12.90
N ARG A 5 31.69 -32.12 -13.24
CA ARG A 5 31.90 -32.99 -14.39
C ARG A 5 31.27 -32.36 -15.64
N LYS A 6 31.81 -32.71 -16.83
CA LYS A 6 31.24 -32.26 -18.10
C LYS A 6 29.74 -32.62 -18.27
N SER A 7 29.26 -33.70 -17.64
CA SER A 7 27.86 -34.09 -17.57
C SER A 7 26.99 -33.05 -16.83
N ASP A 8 27.52 -32.44 -15.79
CA ASP A 8 26.80 -31.49 -14.96
C ASP A 8 26.60 -30.16 -15.71
N ILE A 9 27.60 -29.78 -16.53
CA ILE A 9 27.55 -28.61 -17.40
C ILE A 9 26.52 -28.81 -18.53
N LYS A 10 26.43 -30.02 -19.11
CA LYS A 10 25.45 -30.33 -20.14
C LYS A 10 24.02 -30.30 -19.62
N THR A 11 23.79 -30.74 -18.38
CA THR A 11 22.49 -30.67 -17.71
C THR A 11 22.10 -29.22 -17.45
N ILE A 12 23.04 -28.38 -16.99
CA ILE A 12 22.79 -26.95 -16.76
C ILE A 12 22.47 -26.23 -18.07
N ASN A 13 23.23 -26.55 -19.16
CA ASN A 13 22.97 -25.92 -20.47
C ASN A 13 21.60 -26.36 -21.06
N ASN A 14 21.20 -27.61 -20.86
CA ASN A 14 19.86 -28.04 -21.29
C ASN A 14 18.75 -27.32 -20.50
N TYR A 15 18.93 -27.09 -19.19
CA TYR A 15 18.00 -26.28 -18.39
C TYR A 15 17.94 -24.83 -18.87
N ILE A 16 19.07 -24.26 -19.31
CA ILE A 16 19.14 -22.89 -19.83
C ILE A 16 18.53 -22.82 -21.26
N GLU A 17 18.69 -23.86 -22.09
CA GLU A 17 18.11 -23.92 -23.42
C GLU A 17 16.60 -24.17 -23.43
N GLU A 18 16.06 -24.97 -22.50
CA GLU A 18 14.62 -25.16 -22.29
C GLU A 18 13.91 -23.90 -21.75
N ASP A 19 14.62 -22.99 -21.09
CA ASP A 19 14.09 -21.72 -20.58
C ASP A 19 14.15 -20.59 -21.66
N GLN A 20 14.75 -20.85 -22.82
CA GLN A 20 14.83 -19.92 -23.95
C GLN A 20 13.74 -20.13 -25.03
N GLU A 21 12.73 -20.97 -24.81
CA GLU A 21 11.50 -20.83 -25.55
C GLU A 21 10.79 -19.55 -25.08
N ASP A 22 10.92 -18.55 -25.89
CA ASP A 22 10.33 -17.22 -25.97
C ASP A 22 8.98 -17.07 -25.23
N LYS A 23 8.99 -17.21 -23.90
CA LYS A 23 7.97 -16.63 -23.05
C LYS A 23 8.36 -15.18 -22.92
N HIS A 24 7.81 -14.32 -23.77
CA HIS A 24 7.70 -12.90 -23.50
C HIS A 24 7.17 -12.76 -22.06
N MET A 25 8.07 -12.65 -21.10
CA MET A 25 7.75 -12.37 -19.71
C MET A 25 7.31 -10.91 -19.69
N ASP A 26 6.03 -10.67 -20.03
CA ASP A 26 5.44 -9.38 -19.80
C ASP A 26 5.05 -9.27 -18.30
N TYR A 27 4.91 -8.07 -17.81
CA TYR A 27 4.51 -7.80 -16.42
C TYR A 27 3.22 -8.52 -16.04
N LYS A 28 2.32 -8.74 -16.99
CA LYS A 28 1.03 -9.40 -16.79
C LYS A 28 1.18 -10.89 -16.47
N HIS A 29 2.12 -11.58 -17.12
CA HIS A 29 2.46 -12.98 -16.81
C HIS A 29 3.17 -13.12 -15.46
N SER A 30 3.84 -12.08 -14.98
CA SER A 30 4.44 -12.00 -13.65
C SER A 30 3.42 -11.66 -12.53
N GLY A 31 2.14 -11.53 -12.86
CA GLY A 31 1.08 -11.15 -11.92
C GLY A 31 0.92 -9.65 -11.71
N VAL A 32 1.68 -8.81 -12.43
CA VAL A 32 1.58 -7.34 -12.36
C VAL A 32 0.73 -6.82 -13.53
N ASP A 33 -0.50 -6.43 -13.22
CA ASP A 33 -1.41 -5.80 -14.19
C ASP A 33 -1.35 -4.27 -14.04
N ILE A 34 -0.55 -3.63 -14.89
CA ILE A 34 -0.31 -2.18 -14.87
C ILE A 34 -1.61 -1.40 -15.16
N GLU A 35 -2.45 -1.87 -16.08
CA GLU A 35 -3.72 -1.23 -16.42
C GLU A 35 -4.71 -1.28 -15.25
N ALA A 36 -4.78 -2.44 -14.58
CA ALA A 36 -5.56 -2.57 -13.35
C ALA A 36 -5.04 -1.63 -12.24
N GLY A 37 -3.72 -1.46 -12.14
CA GLY A 37 -3.10 -0.49 -11.24
C GLY A 37 -3.57 0.94 -11.51
N TYR A 38 -3.45 1.41 -12.74
CA TYR A 38 -3.92 2.75 -13.13
C TYR A 38 -5.42 2.95 -12.89
N LYS A 39 -6.23 1.94 -13.20
CA LYS A 39 -7.67 1.98 -12.93
C LYS A 39 -7.98 2.07 -11.44
N SER A 40 -7.27 1.31 -10.59
CA SER A 40 -7.39 1.39 -9.14
C SER A 40 -7.13 2.82 -8.64
N VAL A 41 -6.01 3.42 -9.06
CA VAL A 41 -5.65 4.80 -8.69
C VAL A 41 -6.72 5.79 -9.14
N GLU A 42 -7.26 5.65 -10.35
CA GLU A 42 -8.31 6.54 -10.84
C GLU A 42 -9.58 6.47 -9.98
N LEU A 43 -10.01 5.26 -9.62
CA LEU A 43 -11.18 5.04 -8.78
C LEU A 43 -11.01 5.55 -7.35
N MET A 44 -9.77 5.60 -6.84
CA MET A 44 -9.47 6.05 -5.47
C MET A 44 -9.39 7.57 -5.32
N LYS A 45 -9.13 8.31 -6.39
CA LYS A 45 -8.82 9.75 -6.36
C LYS A 45 -9.77 10.58 -5.52
N GLU A 46 -11.08 10.41 -5.70
CA GLU A 46 -12.07 11.20 -4.97
C GLU A 46 -12.11 10.87 -3.48
N TYR A 47 -11.89 9.61 -3.10
CA TYR A 47 -11.82 9.20 -1.69
C TYR A 47 -10.61 9.85 -1.01
N VAL A 48 -9.43 9.73 -1.63
CA VAL A 48 -8.17 10.29 -1.12
C VAL A 48 -8.26 11.81 -1.02
N LYS A 49 -8.78 12.48 -2.04
CA LYS A 49 -9.00 13.94 -2.05
C LYS A 49 -9.85 14.42 -0.86
N GLY A 50 -10.82 13.61 -0.45
CA GLY A 50 -11.67 13.92 0.70
C GLY A 50 -10.94 13.90 2.06
N THR A 51 -9.70 13.42 2.14
CA THR A 51 -8.87 13.36 3.36
C THR A 51 -7.87 14.51 3.45
N MET A 52 -7.71 15.31 2.39
CA MET A 52 -6.64 16.31 2.30
C MET A 52 -6.73 17.37 3.40
N ARG A 53 -5.57 17.69 3.96
CA ARG A 53 -5.35 18.75 4.94
C ARG A 53 -4.57 19.90 4.28
N PRO A 54 -4.64 21.13 4.82
CA PRO A 54 -3.87 22.25 4.29
C PRO A 54 -2.34 22.04 4.27
N GLU A 55 -1.85 21.17 5.15
CA GLU A 55 -0.43 20.85 5.26
C GLU A 55 0.07 19.89 4.17
N VAL A 56 -0.83 19.21 3.43
CA VAL A 56 -0.43 18.28 2.35
C VAL A 56 0.13 19.07 1.17
N LEU A 57 1.36 18.74 0.78
CA LEU A 57 2.05 19.35 -0.35
C LEU A 57 2.07 18.36 -1.53
N GLY A 58 1.38 18.71 -2.61
CA GLY A 58 1.27 17.85 -3.79
C GLY A 58 -0.08 17.13 -3.88
N GLY A 59 -0.17 16.13 -4.74
CA GLY A 59 -1.39 15.38 -5.02
C GLY A 59 -1.11 13.88 -5.18
N LEU A 60 -2.17 13.11 -5.33
CA LEU A 60 -2.11 11.67 -5.60
C LEU A 60 -1.39 11.40 -6.94
N GLY A 61 -0.49 10.42 -6.95
CA GLY A 61 0.23 9.97 -8.16
C GLY A 61 1.71 10.37 -8.19
N GLY A 62 2.23 11.01 -7.12
CA GLY A 62 3.67 11.16 -6.92
C GLY A 62 4.31 9.90 -6.32
N PHE A 63 5.64 9.81 -6.39
CA PHE A 63 6.40 8.70 -5.78
C PHE A 63 6.51 8.80 -4.26
N SER A 64 6.11 9.93 -3.67
CA SER A 64 6.13 10.14 -2.22
C SER A 64 5.05 11.14 -1.81
N GLY A 65 4.52 10.98 -0.59
CA GLY A 65 3.71 12.00 0.05
C GLY A 65 4.58 13.08 0.71
N ALA A 66 4.14 14.34 0.62
CA ALA A 66 4.82 15.45 1.29
C ALA A 66 3.84 16.19 2.22
N PHE A 67 4.29 16.49 3.43
CA PHE A 67 3.50 17.14 4.47
C PHE A 67 4.29 18.28 5.08
N SER A 68 3.70 19.48 5.14
CA SER A 68 4.34 20.65 5.72
C SER A 68 4.39 20.54 7.24
N LEU A 69 5.55 20.84 7.79
CA LEU A 69 5.79 20.89 9.23
C LEU A 69 5.73 22.30 9.80
N ASP A 70 5.14 23.26 9.08
CA ASP A 70 5.13 24.67 9.52
C ASP A 70 4.53 24.88 10.90
N LYS A 71 3.51 24.10 11.27
CA LYS A 71 2.89 24.17 12.60
C LYS A 71 3.77 23.68 13.73
N ILE A 72 4.79 22.87 13.45
CA ILE A 72 5.70 22.34 14.47
C ILE A 72 6.87 23.29 14.77
N LYS A 73 7.07 24.35 13.98
CA LYS A 73 8.14 25.33 14.20
C LYS A 73 8.07 26.04 15.55
N GLU A 74 6.89 26.10 16.15
CA GLU A 74 6.66 26.74 17.45
C GLU A 74 6.91 25.81 18.65
N MET A 75 7.17 24.52 18.40
CA MET A 75 7.47 23.53 19.43
C MET A 75 8.95 23.63 19.84
N GLU A 76 9.24 23.63 21.15
CA GLU A 76 10.61 23.65 21.66
C GLU A 76 11.38 22.37 21.32
N GLU A 77 10.74 21.20 21.49
CA GLU A 77 11.32 19.88 21.23
C GLU A 77 10.31 19.01 20.47
N PRO A 78 10.14 19.19 19.16
CA PRO A 78 9.18 18.39 18.40
C PRO A 78 9.64 16.92 18.28
N VAL A 79 8.73 15.99 18.54
CA VAL A 79 8.94 14.55 18.40
C VAL A 79 7.99 14.00 17.34
N LEU A 80 8.53 13.27 16.37
CA LEU A 80 7.74 12.53 15.40
C LEU A 80 7.48 11.11 15.92
N LEU A 81 6.21 10.77 16.07
CA LEU A 81 5.75 9.40 16.35
C LEU A 81 5.32 8.74 15.05
N SER A 82 5.57 7.45 14.92
CA SER A 82 5.08 6.64 13.80
C SER A 82 4.57 5.31 14.32
N GLY A 83 3.44 4.85 13.77
CA GLY A 83 2.86 3.55 14.03
C GLY A 83 2.62 2.82 12.72
N THR A 84 2.76 1.50 12.74
CA THR A 84 2.42 0.63 11.61
C THR A 84 1.84 -0.66 12.14
N ASP A 85 0.70 -1.07 11.59
CA ASP A 85 0.03 -2.32 11.93
C ASP A 85 -0.78 -2.81 10.73
N GLY A 86 -1.23 -4.05 10.78
CA GLY A 86 -2.08 -4.66 9.76
C GLY A 86 -3.45 -5.08 10.30
N CYS A 87 -4.37 -5.40 9.39
CA CYS A 87 -5.71 -5.89 9.77
C CYS A 87 -5.69 -7.29 10.41
N GLY A 88 -4.57 -8.01 10.34
CA GLY A 88 -4.44 -9.37 10.84
C GLY A 88 -5.48 -10.31 10.20
N THR A 89 -5.96 -11.27 10.99
CA THR A 89 -6.93 -12.28 10.51
C THR A 89 -8.33 -11.72 10.24
N LYS A 90 -8.66 -10.51 10.69
CA LYS A 90 -9.95 -9.84 10.46
C LYS A 90 -10.26 -9.64 8.99
N VAL A 91 -9.25 -9.52 8.13
CA VAL A 91 -9.41 -9.42 6.68
C VAL A 91 -10.19 -10.62 6.10
N LYS A 92 -10.15 -11.79 6.74
CA LYS A 92 -10.93 -12.96 6.33
C LYS A 92 -12.44 -12.73 6.40
N LEU A 93 -12.90 -11.88 7.32
CA LEU A 93 -14.32 -11.51 7.41
C LEU A 93 -14.77 -10.71 6.18
N ALA A 94 -13.93 -9.78 5.70
CA ALA A 94 -14.19 -9.04 4.49
C ALA A 94 -14.34 -9.98 3.26
N PHE A 95 -13.50 -11.01 3.17
CA PHE A 95 -13.61 -12.02 2.10
C PHE A 95 -14.86 -12.88 2.22
N LEU A 96 -15.19 -13.34 3.43
CA LEU A 96 -16.35 -14.22 3.67
C LEU A 96 -17.68 -13.50 3.40
N LEU A 97 -17.75 -12.21 3.70
CA LEU A 97 -18.95 -11.40 3.54
C LEU A 97 -18.99 -10.63 2.22
N ASP A 98 -17.93 -10.71 1.41
CA ASP A 98 -17.67 -9.88 0.22
C ASP A 98 -17.94 -8.38 0.49
N LYS A 99 -17.55 -7.92 1.71
CA LYS A 99 -17.71 -6.56 2.19
C LYS A 99 -16.35 -5.96 2.50
N HIS A 100 -15.92 -4.98 1.70
CA HIS A 100 -14.55 -4.49 1.70
C HIS A 100 -14.41 -3.02 2.16
N ASP A 101 -15.51 -2.30 2.32
CA ASP A 101 -15.54 -0.87 2.67
C ASP A 101 -15.20 -0.57 4.14
N THR A 102 -15.31 -1.55 5.03
CA THR A 102 -15.08 -1.36 6.48
C THR A 102 -13.70 -1.79 6.94
N ILE A 103 -13.03 -2.72 6.25
CA ILE A 103 -11.72 -3.21 6.66
C ILE A 103 -10.63 -2.11 6.60
N GLY A 104 -10.79 -1.13 5.70
CA GLY A 104 -9.89 0.02 5.63
C GLY A 104 -10.01 0.94 6.85
N ILE A 105 -11.20 1.12 7.41
CA ILE A 105 -11.39 1.87 8.66
C ILE A 105 -10.63 1.18 9.79
N ASP A 106 -10.74 -0.15 9.87
CA ASP A 106 -10.06 -0.96 10.87
C ASP A 106 -8.52 -0.84 10.74
N ALA A 107 -7.99 -0.89 9.52
CA ALA A 107 -6.56 -0.73 9.25
C ALA A 107 -6.02 0.62 9.77
N VAL A 108 -6.74 1.70 9.50
CA VAL A 108 -6.37 3.03 10.01
C VAL A 108 -6.45 3.07 11.52
N ALA A 109 -7.52 2.53 12.12
CA ALA A 109 -7.69 2.52 13.56
C ALA A 109 -6.57 1.78 14.29
N MET A 110 -6.08 0.66 13.76
CA MET A 110 -4.94 -0.08 14.34
C MET A 110 -3.71 0.80 14.48
N CYS A 111 -3.33 1.54 13.44
CA CYS A 111 -2.16 2.42 13.47
C CYS A 111 -2.40 3.70 14.29
N VAL A 112 -3.54 4.34 14.10
CA VAL A 112 -3.87 5.64 14.73
C VAL A 112 -4.03 5.51 16.25
N ASN A 113 -4.60 4.41 16.72
CA ASN A 113 -4.76 4.17 18.16
C ASN A 113 -3.41 4.07 18.88
N ASP A 114 -2.40 3.44 18.25
CA ASP A 114 -1.07 3.35 18.82
C ASP A 114 -0.41 4.74 18.93
N VAL A 115 -0.55 5.56 17.90
CA VAL A 115 -0.07 6.95 17.91
C VAL A 115 -0.79 7.76 19.00
N ALA A 116 -2.11 7.64 19.09
CA ALA A 116 -2.92 8.34 20.08
C ALA A 116 -2.60 7.91 21.52
N CYS A 117 -2.41 6.61 21.77
CA CYS A 117 -2.01 6.08 23.07
C CYS A 117 -0.61 6.57 23.50
N ALA A 118 0.25 6.87 22.56
CA ALA A 118 1.56 7.50 22.81
C ALA A 118 1.48 9.02 22.98
N GLY A 119 0.29 9.63 22.89
CA GLY A 119 0.06 11.06 23.04
C GLY A 119 0.30 11.87 21.74
N GLY A 120 0.37 11.22 20.58
CA GLY A 120 0.58 11.86 19.30
C GLY A 120 -0.71 12.27 18.60
N GLU A 121 -0.62 13.29 17.74
CA GLU A 121 -1.67 13.66 16.78
C GLU A 121 -1.42 12.93 15.45
N PRO A 122 -2.42 12.20 14.89
CA PRO A 122 -2.31 11.65 13.55
C PRO A 122 -2.24 12.76 12.49
N LEU A 123 -1.15 12.83 11.73
CA LEU A 123 -0.96 13.88 10.72
C LEU A 123 -1.28 13.36 9.32
N PHE A 124 -0.70 12.23 8.97
CA PHE A 124 -0.91 11.60 7.67
C PHE A 124 -0.85 10.07 7.76
N PHE A 125 -1.35 9.42 6.75
CA PHE A 125 -1.39 7.97 6.61
C PHE A 125 -0.80 7.56 5.26
N LEU A 126 -0.10 6.43 5.26
CA LEU A 126 0.37 5.73 4.07
C LEU A 126 -0.17 4.30 4.16
N ASP A 127 -0.94 3.87 3.17
CA ASP A 127 -1.44 2.51 3.12
C ASP A 127 -0.51 1.57 2.35
N TYR A 128 -0.63 0.27 2.61
CA TYR A 128 0.03 -0.78 1.87
C TYR A 128 -0.94 -1.95 1.66
N ILE A 129 -1.21 -2.27 0.40
CA ILE A 129 -2.16 -3.31 0.01
C ILE A 129 -1.46 -4.36 -0.83
N ALA A 130 -1.03 -5.47 -0.20
CA ALA A 130 -0.49 -6.62 -0.89
C ALA A 130 -1.62 -7.57 -1.31
N CYS A 131 -1.75 -7.85 -2.60
CA CYS A 131 -2.75 -8.76 -3.14
C CYS A 131 -2.17 -9.66 -4.23
N GLY A 132 -2.65 -10.89 -4.31
CA GLY A 132 -2.22 -11.84 -5.35
C GLY A 132 -2.74 -11.47 -6.74
N LYS A 133 -3.85 -10.71 -6.81
CA LYS A 133 -4.41 -10.16 -8.05
C LYS A 133 -5.11 -8.84 -7.74
N ASN A 134 -4.82 -7.84 -8.55
CA ASN A 134 -5.49 -6.54 -8.45
C ASN A 134 -6.88 -6.61 -9.09
N TYR A 135 -7.91 -6.36 -8.29
CA TYR A 135 -9.29 -6.11 -8.71
C TYR A 135 -9.63 -4.65 -8.41
N PRO A 136 -9.55 -3.75 -9.41
CA PRO A 136 -9.59 -2.30 -9.18
C PRO A 136 -10.75 -1.80 -8.33
N GLU A 137 -11.94 -2.34 -8.55
CA GLU A 137 -13.14 -1.95 -7.81
C GLU A 137 -13.08 -2.39 -6.34
N LYS A 138 -12.53 -3.59 -6.07
CA LYS A 138 -12.35 -4.07 -4.69
C LYS A 138 -11.28 -3.27 -3.96
N ILE A 139 -10.16 -3.01 -4.62
CA ILE A 139 -9.08 -2.17 -4.06
C ILE A 139 -9.61 -0.77 -3.76
N ALA A 140 -10.31 -0.15 -4.71
CA ALA A 140 -10.92 1.17 -4.48
C ALA A 140 -11.92 1.16 -3.31
N THR A 141 -12.68 0.08 -3.13
CA THR A 141 -13.59 -0.07 -1.99
C THR A 141 -12.83 -0.18 -0.66
N ILE A 142 -11.71 -0.92 -0.62
CA ILE A 142 -10.84 -0.98 0.56
C ILE A 142 -10.30 0.42 0.88
N VAL A 143 -9.78 1.13 -0.11
CA VAL A 143 -9.22 2.48 0.07
C VAL A 143 -10.30 3.50 0.44
N SER A 144 -11.55 3.32 0.02
CA SER A 144 -12.65 4.16 0.52
C SER A 144 -12.82 4.03 2.04
N GLY A 145 -12.65 2.82 2.57
CA GLY A 145 -12.63 2.59 4.02
C GLY A 145 -11.41 3.20 4.70
N VAL A 146 -10.22 3.11 4.08
CA VAL A 146 -9.01 3.79 4.58
C VAL A 146 -9.22 5.30 4.64
N ALA A 147 -9.75 5.89 3.56
CA ALA A 147 -10.05 7.31 3.52
C ALA A 147 -11.07 7.74 4.57
N GLU A 148 -12.08 6.91 4.84
CA GLU A 148 -13.06 7.17 5.90
C GLU A 148 -12.40 7.14 7.29
N GLY A 149 -11.55 6.14 7.56
CA GLY A 149 -10.77 6.07 8.80
C GLY A 149 -9.85 7.28 8.98
N CYS A 150 -9.20 7.73 7.91
CA CYS A 150 -8.39 8.94 7.91
C CYS A 150 -9.20 10.20 8.24
N LYS A 151 -10.41 10.34 7.67
CA LYS A 151 -11.31 11.46 8.01
C LYS A 151 -11.72 11.44 9.46
N GLN A 152 -12.09 10.29 10.00
CA GLN A 152 -12.49 10.14 11.40
C GLN A 152 -11.36 10.48 12.37
N SER A 153 -10.12 10.15 12.03
CA SER A 153 -8.93 10.44 12.85
C SER A 153 -8.30 11.82 12.57
N GLY A 154 -8.81 12.55 11.56
CA GLY A 154 -8.29 13.86 11.18
C GLY A 154 -6.93 13.83 10.47
N CYS A 155 -6.46 12.68 9.99
CA CYS A 155 -5.22 12.57 9.22
C CYS A 155 -5.50 12.57 7.71
N ALA A 156 -4.46 12.87 6.91
CA ALA A 156 -4.54 12.85 5.46
C ALA A 156 -3.96 11.55 4.89
N LEU A 157 -4.64 10.90 3.96
CA LEU A 157 -4.09 9.81 3.16
C LEU A 157 -3.26 10.43 2.02
N ILE A 158 -1.93 10.40 2.13
CA ILE A 158 -1.03 11.15 1.23
C ILE A 158 -0.26 10.27 0.25
N GLY A 159 -0.40 8.96 0.34
CA GLY A 159 0.24 8.00 -0.54
C GLY A 159 0.08 6.60 -0.01
N GLY A 160 0.71 5.64 -0.70
CA GLY A 160 0.68 4.22 -0.36
C GLY A 160 1.08 3.35 -1.54
N GLU A 161 0.92 2.03 -1.38
CA GLU A 161 1.25 1.04 -2.41
C GLU A 161 0.27 -0.15 -2.39
#